data_1bae8ef4abe06dfe80dc1c70899cbf10
#
_entry.id   1bae8ef4abe06dfe80dc1c70899cbf10
#
_cell.length_a   1.000
_cell.length_b   1.000
_cell.length_c   1.000
_cell.angle_alpha   90.00
_cell.angle_beta   90.00
_cell.angle_gamma   90.00
#
_symmetry.space_group_name_H-M   'P 1'
#
loop_
_entity.id
_entity.type
_entity.pdbx_description
1 polymer ?
#
loop_
_entity_poly.entity_id
_entity_poly.type
_entity_poly.pdbx_seq_one_letter_code
_entity_poly.pdbx_strand_id
1 'polypeptide(L)'
;AIQMVQNITKQLAEAFPDRKETFEKNAKAYIEKLTALHNDYTNAFKDAKQKNFVTQHTAFRYLALDYGLNQVGITGISPEAEPSAARLAELTKYVKENDIKIIYFEENASEKIAKTLAEEAGVELAVLNPIESLTKEEMDKGEDYISVMRENLEALKKTTDQPGKDIQPEHAEDEKTVHKGYFEDSAVKDRTLSDYAGEWQSVYPYLVDGTLDPVFDYKAKIGKKMTKDEYKAYYTTGYKTDIKNINITDTTMEFQKEDGTTAKAEYKYVGYKILTYKKGNRGVRFLFEAVNPVEGAPKYVQFSDHNIAPVKAEHFHIFMGNESQEKLFEEMDNWPTYYPSNLTGLEIAQEMVAH
;
A
#
# COMPACT_ATOMS: atom_id res chain seq x y z
N ALA A 1 -9.52 -7.35 -12.83
CA ALA A 1 -9.59 -7.43 -14.31
C ALA A 1 -11.00 -7.07 -14.83
N ILE A 2 -12.11 -7.73 -14.41
CA ILE A 2 -13.49 -7.47 -14.91
C ILE A 2 -13.87 -6.00 -14.74
N GLN A 3 -13.70 -5.42 -13.57
CA GLN A 3 -13.98 -4.01 -13.28
C GLN A 3 -13.21 -3.06 -14.23
N MET A 4 -11.95 -3.37 -14.52
CA MET A 4 -11.14 -2.59 -15.46
C MET A 4 -11.73 -2.61 -16.86
N VAL A 5 -12.12 -3.80 -17.36
CA VAL A 5 -12.76 -3.94 -18.69
C VAL A 5 -14.05 -3.11 -18.75
N GLN A 6 -14.88 -3.17 -17.70
CA GLN A 6 -16.12 -2.37 -17.62
C GLN A 6 -15.83 -0.88 -17.66
N ASN A 7 -14.86 -0.40 -16.87
CA ASN A 7 -14.49 1.02 -16.83
C ASN A 7 -13.92 1.51 -18.17
N ILE A 8 -13.02 0.73 -18.79
CA ILE A 8 -12.48 1.04 -20.12
C ILE A 8 -13.58 1.10 -21.16
N THR A 9 -14.49 0.11 -21.15
CA THR A 9 -15.61 0.05 -22.10
C THR A 9 -16.50 1.28 -21.97
N LYS A 10 -16.82 1.70 -20.75
CA LYS A 10 -17.63 2.90 -20.50
C LYS A 10 -16.95 4.15 -21.08
N GLN A 11 -15.67 4.36 -20.78
CA GLN A 11 -14.92 5.53 -21.27
C GLN A 11 -14.80 5.53 -22.81
N LEU A 12 -14.53 4.38 -23.42
CA LEU A 12 -14.46 4.26 -24.87
C LEU A 12 -15.82 4.52 -25.53
N ALA A 13 -16.91 4.03 -24.94
CA ALA A 13 -18.26 4.27 -25.45
C ALA A 13 -18.68 5.75 -25.35
N GLU A 14 -18.23 6.46 -24.33
CA GLU A 14 -18.43 7.91 -24.19
C GLU A 14 -17.57 8.71 -25.18
N ALA A 15 -16.30 8.31 -25.37
CA ALA A 15 -15.37 9.00 -26.29
C ALA A 15 -15.68 8.74 -27.77
N PHE A 16 -16.22 7.55 -28.11
CA PHE A 16 -16.53 7.11 -29.46
C PHE A 16 -17.95 6.52 -29.58
N PRO A 17 -18.99 7.34 -29.50
CA PRO A 17 -20.39 6.88 -29.46
C PRO A 17 -20.78 5.98 -30.65
N ASP A 18 -20.26 6.27 -31.84
CA ASP A 18 -20.53 5.49 -33.06
C ASP A 18 -20.01 4.05 -33.02
N ARG A 19 -19.11 3.72 -32.07
CA ARG A 19 -18.51 2.40 -31.88
C ARG A 19 -18.97 1.71 -30.60
N LYS A 20 -19.87 2.30 -29.85
CA LYS A 20 -20.34 1.82 -28.56
C LYS A 20 -20.75 0.35 -28.57
N GLU A 21 -21.61 -0.04 -29.51
CA GLU A 21 -22.08 -1.44 -29.62
C GLU A 21 -20.93 -2.43 -29.82
N THR A 22 -19.91 -2.05 -30.60
CA THR A 22 -18.72 -2.90 -30.82
C THR A 22 -17.92 -3.06 -29.54
N PHE A 23 -17.70 -1.97 -28.79
CA PHE A 23 -16.98 -2.02 -27.52
C PHE A 23 -17.71 -2.87 -26.49
N GLU A 24 -19.03 -2.67 -26.34
CA GLU A 24 -19.85 -3.43 -25.40
C GLU A 24 -19.90 -4.91 -25.74
N LYS A 25 -20.02 -5.27 -27.03
CA LYS A 25 -19.98 -6.65 -27.49
C LYS A 25 -18.64 -7.32 -27.18
N ASN A 26 -17.53 -6.65 -27.50
CA ASN A 26 -16.19 -7.19 -27.27
C ASN A 26 -15.91 -7.32 -25.76
N ALA A 27 -16.27 -6.32 -24.98
CA ALA A 27 -16.14 -6.35 -23.53
C ALA A 27 -16.93 -7.50 -22.91
N LYS A 28 -18.17 -7.72 -23.33
CA LYS A 28 -19.00 -8.83 -22.86
C LYS A 28 -18.31 -10.18 -23.10
N ALA A 29 -17.84 -10.42 -24.33
CA ALA A 29 -17.15 -11.67 -24.66
C ALA A 29 -15.87 -11.87 -23.85
N TYR A 30 -15.13 -10.81 -23.59
CA TYR A 30 -13.91 -10.88 -22.75
C TYR A 30 -14.23 -11.07 -21.27
N ILE A 31 -15.25 -10.42 -20.75
CA ILE A 31 -15.73 -10.60 -19.37
C ILE A 31 -16.21 -12.04 -19.14
N GLU A 32 -16.85 -12.68 -20.13
CA GLU A 32 -17.23 -14.09 -20.04
C GLU A 32 -15.99 -14.99 -19.86
N LYS A 33 -14.90 -14.74 -20.58
CA LYS A 33 -13.62 -15.46 -20.41
C LYS A 33 -13.01 -15.21 -19.03
N LEU A 34 -13.00 -13.94 -18.55
CA LEU A 34 -12.49 -13.60 -17.22
C LEU A 34 -13.33 -14.24 -16.11
N THR A 35 -14.64 -14.33 -16.30
CA THR A 35 -15.55 -14.97 -15.33
C THR A 35 -15.29 -16.48 -15.28
N ALA A 36 -15.07 -17.12 -16.41
CA ALA A 36 -14.69 -18.53 -16.45
C ALA A 36 -13.37 -18.77 -15.72
N LEU A 37 -12.36 -17.95 -15.98
CA LEU A 37 -11.07 -18.00 -15.28
C LEU A 37 -11.23 -17.82 -13.77
N HIS A 38 -12.02 -16.83 -13.33
CA HIS A 38 -12.33 -16.62 -11.91
C HIS A 38 -12.96 -17.85 -11.26
N ASN A 39 -13.90 -18.50 -11.95
CA ASN A 39 -14.54 -19.72 -11.46
C ASN A 39 -13.53 -20.89 -11.37
N ASP A 40 -12.61 -21.01 -12.34
CA ASP A 40 -11.55 -22.02 -12.30
C ASP A 40 -10.65 -21.84 -11.06
N TYR A 41 -10.21 -20.62 -10.78
CA TYR A 41 -9.43 -20.26 -9.57
C TYR A 41 -10.21 -20.54 -8.29
N THR A 42 -11.46 -20.10 -8.22
CA THR A 42 -12.32 -20.31 -7.05
C THR A 42 -12.50 -21.81 -6.76
N ASN A 43 -12.77 -22.60 -7.80
CA ASN A 43 -12.94 -24.02 -7.64
C ASN A 43 -11.65 -24.75 -7.25
N ALA A 44 -10.51 -24.32 -7.79
CA ALA A 44 -9.22 -24.92 -7.48
C ALA A 44 -8.80 -24.68 -6.02
N PHE A 45 -9.08 -23.49 -5.46
CA PHE A 45 -8.54 -23.11 -4.16
C PHE A 45 -9.53 -23.19 -2.98
N LYS A 46 -10.83 -23.43 -3.23
CA LYS A 46 -11.82 -23.54 -2.15
C LYS A 46 -11.45 -24.57 -1.08
N ASP A 47 -10.84 -25.68 -1.51
CA ASP A 47 -10.45 -26.81 -0.66
C ASP A 47 -8.92 -26.96 -0.59
N ALA A 48 -8.16 -25.87 -0.82
CA ALA A 48 -6.69 -25.86 -0.79
C ALA A 48 -6.15 -26.40 0.53
N LYS A 49 -5.28 -27.40 0.46
CA LYS A 49 -4.64 -28.02 1.63
C LYS A 49 -3.48 -27.19 2.15
N GLN A 50 -2.71 -26.59 1.24
CA GLN A 50 -1.68 -25.60 1.53
C GLN A 50 -2.16 -24.24 1.00
N LYS A 51 -2.32 -23.28 1.89
CA LYS A 51 -2.76 -21.94 1.54
C LYS A 51 -1.62 -20.94 1.38
N ASN A 52 -0.42 -21.33 1.83
CA ASN A 52 0.74 -20.45 1.79
C ASN A 52 1.64 -20.78 0.61
N PHE A 53 2.09 -19.75 -0.09
CA PHE A 53 3.06 -19.89 -1.17
C PHE A 53 4.12 -18.80 -1.07
N VAL A 54 5.36 -19.13 -1.41
CA VAL A 54 6.51 -18.23 -1.33
C VAL A 54 6.89 -17.79 -2.72
N THR A 55 7.02 -16.48 -2.91
CA THR A 55 7.41 -15.85 -4.18
C THR A 55 8.66 -15.00 -4.01
N GLN A 56 9.35 -14.70 -5.09
CA GLN A 56 10.52 -13.83 -5.07
C GLN A 56 10.15 -12.45 -4.54
N HIS A 57 9.20 -11.74 -5.15
CA HIS A 57 8.67 -10.48 -4.62
C HIS A 57 7.14 -10.52 -4.42
N THR A 58 6.58 -9.49 -3.77
CA THR A 58 5.18 -9.47 -3.33
C THR A 58 4.23 -8.94 -4.42
N ALA A 59 4.13 -9.63 -5.57
CA ALA A 59 3.26 -9.23 -6.69
C ALA A 59 1.85 -9.83 -6.64
N PHE A 60 1.63 -10.91 -5.89
CA PHE A 60 0.41 -11.72 -5.97
C PHE A 60 -0.53 -11.57 -4.78
N ARG A 61 -0.33 -10.56 -3.93
CA ARG A 61 -1.10 -10.39 -2.69
C ARG A 61 -2.60 -10.23 -2.94
N TYR A 62 -3.01 -9.48 -3.96
CA TYR A 62 -4.42 -9.33 -4.32
C TYR A 62 -5.04 -10.64 -4.82
N LEU A 63 -4.32 -11.39 -5.65
CA LEU A 63 -4.74 -12.72 -6.08
C LEU A 63 -4.91 -13.65 -4.87
N ALA A 64 -3.92 -13.67 -3.98
CA ALA A 64 -3.98 -14.49 -2.77
C ALA A 64 -5.22 -14.16 -1.93
N LEU A 65 -5.50 -12.88 -1.71
CA LEU A 65 -6.67 -12.43 -0.95
C LEU A 65 -7.99 -12.83 -1.61
N ASP A 66 -8.11 -12.68 -2.93
CA ASP A 66 -9.35 -13.00 -3.64
C ASP A 66 -9.71 -14.49 -3.55
N TYR A 67 -8.72 -15.37 -3.41
CA TYR A 67 -8.92 -16.82 -3.39
C TYR A 67 -8.57 -17.49 -2.06
N GLY A 68 -8.41 -16.72 -0.98
CA GLY A 68 -8.18 -17.24 0.36
C GLY A 68 -6.81 -17.89 0.56
N LEU A 69 -5.83 -17.49 -0.26
CA LEU A 69 -4.44 -17.88 -0.14
C LEU A 69 -3.62 -16.83 0.62
N ASN A 70 -2.40 -17.18 0.99
CA ASN A 70 -1.45 -16.29 1.64
C ASN A 70 -0.10 -16.29 0.91
N GLN A 71 0.34 -15.11 0.47
CA GLN A 71 1.63 -14.92 -0.19
C GLN A 71 2.69 -14.46 0.82
N VAL A 72 3.86 -15.09 0.77
CA VAL A 72 5.07 -14.66 1.47
C VAL A 72 6.13 -14.29 0.43
N GLY A 73 6.54 -13.02 0.43
CA GLY A 73 7.60 -12.53 -0.46
C GLY A 73 8.99 -12.67 0.18
N ILE A 74 9.99 -13.07 -0.62
CA ILE A 74 11.40 -13.09 -0.19
C ILE A 74 11.93 -11.65 -0.08
N THR A 75 11.66 -10.87 -1.13
CA THR A 75 12.00 -9.46 -1.19
C THR A 75 10.74 -8.65 -1.10
N GLY A 76 10.42 -7.77 -0.39
CA GLY A 76 9.19 -6.96 -0.32
C GLY A 76 8.52 -6.68 -1.68
N ILE A 77 8.20 -5.45 -1.97
CA ILE A 77 7.50 -5.02 -3.20
C ILE A 77 8.46 -4.89 -4.40
N SER A 78 9.74 -4.58 -4.14
CA SER A 78 10.72 -4.43 -5.21
C SER A 78 11.34 -5.78 -5.60
N PRO A 79 11.21 -6.23 -6.87
CA PRO A 79 11.82 -7.47 -7.35
C PRO A 79 13.35 -7.42 -7.39
N GLU A 80 13.94 -6.21 -7.45
CA GLU A 80 15.38 -5.99 -7.56
C GLU A 80 16.08 -5.89 -6.19
N ALA A 81 15.31 -5.82 -5.09
CA ALA A 81 15.88 -5.71 -3.75
C ALA A 81 16.60 -7.01 -3.36
N GLU A 82 17.84 -6.91 -2.92
CA GLU A 82 18.57 -8.06 -2.37
C GLU A 82 18.23 -8.22 -0.87
N PRO A 83 17.70 -9.39 -0.45
CA PRO A 83 17.39 -9.62 0.95
C PRO A 83 18.69 -9.75 1.76
N SER A 84 18.66 -9.32 3.02
CA SER A 84 19.79 -9.54 3.93
C SER A 84 20.00 -11.03 4.22
N ALA A 85 21.23 -11.42 4.60
CA ALA A 85 21.52 -12.80 5.01
C ALA A 85 20.63 -13.25 6.20
N ALA A 86 20.30 -12.33 7.11
CA ALA A 86 19.39 -12.61 8.22
C ALA A 86 17.97 -12.95 7.71
N ARG A 87 17.48 -12.20 6.71
CA ARG A 87 16.17 -12.46 6.09
C ARG A 87 16.14 -13.80 5.35
N LEU A 88 17.20 -14.15 4.62
CA LEU A 88 17.30 -15.48 3.98
C LEU A 88 17.27 -16.62 4.98
N ALA A 89 18.00 -16.51 6.10
CA ALA A 89 18.00 -17.52 7.16
C ALA A 89 16.61 -17.66 7.81
N GLU A 90 15.92 -16.55 8.07
CA GLU A 90 14.55 -16.53 8.59
C GLU A 90 13.58 -17.22 7.62
N LEU A 91 13.64 -16.89 6.33
CA LEU A 91 12.81 -17.51 5.30
C LEU A 91 13.11 -18.99 5.08
N THR A 92 14.40 -19.39 5.16
CA THR A 92 14.78 -20.81 5.12
C THR A 92 14.13 -21.58 6.28
N LYS A 93 14.16 -21.01 7.49
CA LYS A 93 13.48 -21.57 8.65
C LYS A 93 11.97 -21.63 8.43
N TYR A 94 11.36 -20.54 7.97
CA TYR A 94 9.93 -20.46 7.66
C TYR A 94 9.48 -21.53 6.66
N VAL A 95 10.20 -21.67 5.55
CA VAL A 95 9.92 -22.69 4.51
C VAL A 95 9.93 -24.10 5.11
N LYS A 96 10.93 -24.42 5.95
CA LYS A 96 11.07 -25.73 6.60
C LYS A 96 9.98 -25.98 7.66
N GLU A 97 9.71 -25.02 8.52
CA GLU A 97 8.72 -25.14 9.60
C GLU A 97 7.29 -25.27 9.08
N ASN A 98 7.02 -24.67 7.92
CA ASN A 98 5.70 -24.66 7.32
C ASN A 98 5.51 -25.69 6.20
N ASP A 99 6.48 -26.57 6.00
CA ASP A 99 6.45 -27.67 5.05
C ASP A 99 6.18 -27.22 3.60
N ILE A 100 6.70 -26.02 3.24
CA ILE A 100 6.63 -25.47 1.91
C ILE A 100 7.57 -26.25 1.00
N LYS A 101 7.09 -26.66 -0.18
CA LYS A 101 7.85 -27.51 -1.11
C LYS A 101 8.32 -26.76 -2.36
N ILE A 102 7.74 -25.63 -2.66
CA ILE A 102 7.99 -24.88 -3.90
C ILE A 102 8.15 -23.40 -3.57
N ILE A 103 9.19 -22.79 -4.16
CA ILE A 103 9.39 -21.33 -4.17
C ILE A 103 9.18 -20.86 -5.63
N TYR A 104 8.40 -19.79 -5.78
CA TYR A 104 8.10 -19.23 -7.09
C TYR A 104 9.01 -18.04 -7.40
N PHE A 105 9.50 -18.00 -8.63
CA PHE A 105 10.20 -16.84 -9.18
C PHE A 105 9.50 -16.35 -10.46
N GLU A 106 9.86 -15.18 -10.91
CA GLU A 106 9.23 -14.53 -12.06
C GLU A 106 10.04 -14.78 -13.31
N GLU A 107 9.36 -15.03 -14.43
CA GLU A 107 9.97 -15.43 -15.69
C GLU A 107 10.98 -14.39 -16.21
N ASN A 108 10.70 -13.11 -16.00
CA ASN A 108 11.53 -11.99 -16.47
C ASN A 108 12.49 -11.44 -15.39
N ALA A 109 12.58 -12.07 -14.21
CA ALA A 109 13.46 -11.67 -13.12
C ALA A 109 14.63 -12.65 -12.94
N SER A 110 15.70 -12.17 -12.28
CA SER A 110 16.82 -13.06 -11.92
C SER A 110 16.37 -14.12 -10.94
N GLU A 111 16.44 -15.39 -11.30
CA GLU A 111 16.13 -16.52 -10.40
C GLU A 111 17.14 -16.69 -9.25
N LYS A 112 18.27 -15.98 -9.28
CA LYS A 112 19.42 -16.18 -8.38
C LYS A 112 19.03 -16.23 -6.90
N ILE A 113 18.20 -15.29 -6.44
CA ILE A 113 17.79 -15.18 -5.03
C ILE A 113 16.86 -16.32 -4.66
N ALA A 114 15.83 -16.57 -5.48
CA ALA A 114 14.89 -17.67 -5.27
C ALA A 114 15.61 -19.03 -5.29
N LYS A 115 16.58 -19.19 -6.19
CA LYS A 115 17.41 -20.39 -6.30
C LYS A 115 18.27 -20.61 -5.05
N THR A 116 18.93 -19.58 -4.54
CA THR A 116 19.71 -19.68 -3.30
C THR A 116 18.84 -20.14 -2.14
N LEU A 117 17.67 -19.54 -1.96
CA LEU A 117 16.73 -19.91 -0.89
C LEU A 117 16.22 -21.36 -1.08
N ALA A 118 15.88 -21.74 -2.30
CA ALA A 118 15.41 -23.09 -2.60
C ALA A 118 16.46 -24.15 -2.32
N GLU A 119 17.73 -23.90 -2.71
CA GLU A 119 18.86 -24.79 -2.42
C GLU A 119 19.10 -24.95 -0.92
N GLU A 120 19.10 -23.83 -0.16
CA GLU A 120 19.29 -23.85 1.30
C GLU A 120 18.12 -24.52 2.04
N ALA A 121 16.91 -24.33 1.57
CA ALA A 121 15.72 -24.93 2.15
C ALA A 121 15.52 -26.40 1.70
N GLY A 122 16.08 -26.81 0.57
CA GLY A 122 15.91 -28.13 -0.06
C GLY A 122 14.55 -28.29 -0.71
N VAL A 123 14.06 -27.25 -1.41
CA VAL A 123 12.74 -27.23 -2.08
C VAL A 123 12.88 -26.95 -3.57
N GLU A 124 11.80 -27.15 -4.30
CA GLU A 124 11.74 -26.93 -5.76
C GLU A 124 11.54 -25.47 -6.13
N LEU A 125 11.93 -25.10 -7.34
CA LEU A 125 11.61 -23.84 -7.99
C LEU A 125 10.50 -24.01 -9.02
N ALA A 126 9.62 -23.02 -9.13
CA ALA A 126 8.63 -22.93 -10.20
C ALA A 126 8.45 -21.47 -10.64
N VAL A 127 7.91 -21.29 -11.84
CA VAL A 127 7.60 -19.94 -12.35
C VAL A 127 6.19 -19.56 -11.93
N LEU A 128 6.02 -18.28 -11.55
CA LEU A 128 4.73 -17.62 -11.38
C LEU A 128 4.84 -16.23 -12.02
N ASN A 129 4.09 -15.99 -13.09
CA ASN A 129 4.22 -14.79 -13.90
C ASN A 129 3.28 -13.69 -13.40
N PRO A 130 3.76 -12.51 -12.95
CA PRO A 130 2.92 -11.39 -12.49
C PRO A 130 2.21 -10.67 -13.64
N ILE A 131 2.52 -11.02 -14.89
CA ILE A 131 1.93 -10.46 -16.11
C ILE A 131 2.16 -8.95 -16.22
N GLU A 132 3.35 -8.50 -15.88
CA GLU A 132 3.76 -7.11 -16.10
C GLU A 132 4.01 -6.82 -17.58
N SER A 133 4.45 -7.84 -18.34
CA SER A 133 4.64 -7.79 -19.79
C SER A 133 4.64 -9.18 -20.38
N LEU A 134 4.37 -9.27 -21.69
CA LEU A 134 4.64 -10.45 -22.50
C LEU A 134 5.81 -10.16 -23.44
N THR A 135 6.70 -11.12 -23.57
CA THR A 135 7.76 -11.08 -24.57
C THR A 135 7.17 -11.16 -25.98
N LYS A 136 7.94 -10.73 -26.97
CA LYS A 136 7.50 -10.86 -28.35
C LYS A 136 7.29 -12.33 -28.75
N GLU A 137 8.11 -13.23 -28.22
CA GLU A 137 8.00 -14.66 -28.49
C GLU A 137 6.70 -15.25 -27.92
N GLU A 138 6.29 -14.87 -26.73
CA GLU A 138 5.00 -15.28 -26.12
C GLU A 138 3.82 -14.73 -26.92
N MET A 139 3.87 -13.44 -27.32
CA MET A 139 2.83 -12.86 -28.17
C MET A 139 2.74 -13.53 -29.53
N ASP A 140 3.87 -13.87 -30.15
CA ASP A 140 3.93 -14.58 -31.43
C ASP A 140 3.37 -16.01 -31.31
N LYS A 141 3.44 -16.65 -30.14
CA LYS A 141 2.80 -17.93 -29.81
C LYS A 141 1.30 -17.78 -29.48
N GLY A 142 0.78 -16.57 -29.40
CA GLY A 142 -0.62 -16.30 -29.09
C GLY A 142 -0.97 -16.29 -27.62
N GLU A 143 0.04 -16.16 -26.74
CA GLU A 143 -0.18 -15.99 -25.31
C GLU A 143 -0.89 -14.67 -25.03
N ASP A 144 -1.80 -14.70 -24.08
CA ASP A 144 -2.53 -13.54 -23.59
C ASP A 144 -2.72 -13.61 -22.05
N TYR A 145 -3.35 -12.61 -21.49
CA TYR A 145 -3.65 -12.58 -20.06
C TYR A 145 -4.36 -13.85 -19.56
N ILE A 146 -5.27 -14.42 -20.34
CA ILE A 146 -6.06 -15.58 -19.92
C ILE A 146 -5.19 -16.85 -19.91
N SER A 147 -4.35 -17.03 -20.94
CA SER A 147 -3.46 -18.20 -21.04
C SER A 147 -2.43 -18.21 -19.93
N VAL A 148 -1.75 -17.08 -19.70
CA VAL A 148 -0.73 -16.96 -18.64
C VAL A 148 -1.35 -17.10 -17.25
N MET A 149 -2.54 -16.56 -17.02
CA MET A 149 -3.24 -16.79 -15.75
C MET A 149 -3.64 -18.25 -15.55
N ARG A 150 -3.95 -19.00 -16.62
CA ARG A 150 -4.17 -20.46 -16.52
C ARG A 150 -2.90 -21.22 -16.18
N GLU A 151 -1.76 -20.83 -16.73
CA GLU A 151 -0.45 -21.38 -16.35
C GLU A 151 -0.14 -21.10 -14.88
N ASN A 152 -0.38 -19.87 -14.41
CA ASN A 152 -0.25 -19.51 -13.00
C ASN A 152 -1.17 -20.37 -12.10
N LEU A 153 -2.40 -20.66 -12.53
CA LEU A 153 -3.30 -21.54 -11.80
C LEU A 153 -2.70 -22.95 -11.65
N GLU A 154 -2.21 -23.53 -12.73
CA GLU A 154 -1.59 -24.86 -12.69
C GLU A 154 -0.28 -24.87 -11.86
N ALA A 155 0.49 -23.77 -11.91
CA ALA A 155 1.67 -23.62 -11.07
C ALA A 155 1.28 -23.60 -9.58
N LEU A 156 0.30 -22.78 -9.19
CA LEU A 156 -0.16 -22.68 -7.79
C LEU A 156 -0.78 -23.97 -7.27
N LYS A 157 -1.47 -24.74 -8.10
CA LYS A 157 -2.02 -26.04 -7.73
C LYS A 157 -0.94 -27.02 -7.26
N LYS A 158 0.29 -26.94 -7.81
CA LYS A 158 1.41 -27.76 -7.32
C LYS A 158 1.70 -27.54 -5.84
N THR A 159 1.44 -26.33 -5.32
CA THR A 159 1.56 -26.01 -3.88
C THR A 159 0.25 -26.31 -3.16
N THR A 160 -0.89 -25.82 -3.66
CA THR A 160 -2.16 -25.84 -2.92
C THR A 160 -2.74 -27.25 -2.75
N ASP A 161 -2.38 -28.19 -3.64
CA ASP A 161 -2.76 -29.60 -3.53
C ASP A 161 -1.90 -30.42 -2.55
N GLN A 162 -0.74 -29.86 -2.14
CA GLN A 162 0.13 -30.50 -1.14
C GLN A 162 -0.43 -30.34 0.26
N PRO A 163 -0.18 -31.31 1.17
CA PRO A 163 -0.47 -31.12 2.58
C PRO A 163 0.27 -29.88 3.12
N GLY A 164 -0.43 -29.04 3.86
CA GLY A 164 0.13 -27.85 4.49
C GLY A 164 -0.33 -27.71 5.92
N LYS A 165 0.40 -26.90 6.67
CA LYS A 165 -0.03 -26.45 7.99
C LYS A 165 -0.96 -25.27 7.82
N ASP A 166 -1.93 -25.14 8.71
CA ASP A 166 -2.76 -23.94 8.81
C ASP A 166 -1.87 -22.82 9.40
N ILE A 167 -1.34 -21.99 8.52
CA ILE A 167 -0.38 -20.95 8.89
C ILE A 167 -1.16 -19.66 8.96
N GLN A 168 -1.09 -19.00 10.12
CA GLN A 168 -1.43 -17.59 10.16
C GLN A 168 -0.41 -16.84 9.29
N PRO A 169 -0.85 -15.90 8.44
CA PRO A 169 0.08 -15.04 7.72
C PRO A 169 1.11 -14.52 8.72
N GLU A 170 2.38 -14.45 8.30
CA GLU A 170 3.38 -13.70 9.06
C GLU A 170 2.85 -12.26 9.11
N HIS A 171 2.06 -11.99 10.16
CA HIS A 171 1.58 -10.66 10.39
C HIS A 171 2.79 -9.85 10.80
N ALA A 172 3.28 -9.05 9.89
CA ALA A 172 4.11 -7.90 10.23
C ALA A 172 3.47 -7.03 11.33
N GLU A 173 2.26 -7.37 11.80
CA GLU A 173 1.56 -6.71 12.91
C GLU A 173 2.22 -6.94 14.27
N ASP A 174 2.97 -8.04 14.48
CA ASP A 174 3.58 -8.37 15.78
C ASP A 174 4.99 -7.81 15.97
N GLU A 175 5.64 -7.34 14.93
CA GLU A 175 6.92 -6.66 15.09
C GLU A 175 6.74 -5.30 15.77
N LYS A 176 7.34 -5.16 16.96
CA LYS A 176 7.43 -3.90 17.70
C LYS A 176 8.47 -2.99 17.06
N THR A 177 8.11 -2.37 15.93
CA THR A 177 8.98 -1.43 15.21
C THR A 177 8.75 0.00 15.64
N VAL A 178 9.72 0.86 15.38
CA VAL A 178 9.59 2.32 15.58
C VAL A 178 8.37 2.86 14.82
N HIS A 179 8.19 2.43 13.58
CA HIS A 179 7.06 2.82 12.72
C HIS A 179 5.68 2.48 13.35
N LYS A 180 5.60 1.37 14.08
CA LYS A 180 4.38 0.96 14.81
C LYS A 180 4.25 1.59 16.19
N GLY A 181 5.15 2.50 16.55
CA GLY A 181 5.11 3.25 17.80
C GLY A 181 5.77 2.54 18.97
N TYR A 182 6.71 1.63 18.71
CA TYR A 182 7.52 0.98 19.76
C TYR A 182 8.96 1.50 19.73
N PHE A 183 9.29 2.41 20.62
CA PHE A 183 10.60 3.06 20.72
C PHE A 183 10.85 3.56 22.14
N GLU A 184 12.11 3.73 22.50
CA GLU A 184 12.51 4.34 23.77
C GLU A 184 12.49 5.88 23.64
N ASP A 185 12.16 6.61 24.72
CA ASP A 185 12.09 8.07 24.71
C ASP A 185 13.43 8.69 24.28
N SER A 186 14.56 8.10 24.68
CA SER A 186 15.90 8.54 24.34
C SER A 186 16.24 8.44 22.83
N ALA A 187 15.48 7.64 22.08
CA ALA A 187 15.64 7.49 20.63
C ALA A 187 15.02 8.66 19.84
N VAL A 188 14.07 9.40 20.45
CA VAL A 188 13.44 10.57 19.81
C VAL A 188 14.45 11.72 19.72
N LYS A 189 14.54 12.32 18.54
CA LYS A 189 15.43 13.46 18.27
C LYS A 189 14.64 14.63 17.68
N ASP A 190 15.10 15.85 17.99
CA ASP A 190 14.53 17.04 17.38
C ASP A 190 14.61 16.99 15.86
N ARG A 191 13.59 17.52 15.20
CA ARG A 191 13.49 17.62 13.75
C ARG A 191 13.35 19.07 13.31
N THR A 192 13.66 19.35 12.08
CA THR A 192 13.54 20.68 11.49
C THR A 192 12.45 20.71 10.43
N LEU A 193 12.04 21.90 10.02
CA LEU A 193 11.07 22.04 8.94
C LEU A 193 11.62 21.52 7.59
N SER A 194 12.95 21.50 7.44
CA SER A 194 13.64 20.91 6.26
C SER A 194 13.31 19.43 6.05
N ASP A 195 13.04 18.67 7.11
CA ASP A 195 12.66 17.25 7.01
C ASP A 195 11.32 17.08 6.29
N TYR A 196 10.49 18.11 6.31
CA TYR A 196 9.17 18.17 5.67
C TYR A 196 9.17 19.04 4.40
N ALA A 197 10.31 19.63 4.00
CA ALA A 197 10.36 20.54 2.86
C ALA A 197 9.95 19.86 1.56
N GLY A 198 9.07 20.50 0.77
CA GLY A 198 8.57 20.00 -0.51
C GLY A 198 7.18 20.53 -0.82
N GLU A 199 6.64 20.06 -1.95
CA GLU A 199 5.28 20.33 -2.39
C GLU A 199 4.41 19.12 -2.05
N TRP A 200 3.31 19.36 -1.33
CA TRP A 200 2.46 18.32 -0.76
C TRP A 200 1.00 18.50 -1.18
N GLN A 201 0.32 17.39 -1.42
CA GLN A 201 -1.09 17.33 -1.76
C GLN A 201 -1.88 16.52 -0.73
N SER A 202 -3.09 16.98 -0.42
CA SER A 202 -4.02 16.25 0.44
C SER A 202 -4.53 14.98 -0.22
N VAL A 203 -4.65 13.90 0.55
CA VAL A 203 -5.28 12.65 0.08
C VAL A 203 -6.81 12.71 0.12
N TYR A 204 -7.39 13.73 0.76
CA TYR A 204 -8.83 13.81 0.94
C TYR A 204 -9.63 13.86 -0.38
N PRO A 205 -9.22 14.59 -1.43
CA PRO A 205 -9.89 14.54 -2.74
C PRO A 205 -9.95 13.13 -3.33
N TYR A 206 -8.87 12.35 -3.23
CA TYR A 206 -8.81 10.98 -3.74
C TYR A 206 -9.68 9.98 -2.95
N LEU A 207 -9.97 10.30 -1.69
CA LEU A 207 -10.94 9.55 -0.91
C LEU A 207 -12.36 9.87 -1.37
N VAL A 208 -12.66 11.15 -1.63
CA VAL A 208 -13.99 11.61 -2.03
C VAL A 208 -14.36 11.11 -3.42
N ASP A 209 -13.43 11.12 -4.38
CA ASP A 209 -13.67 10.67 -5.76
C ASP A 209 -13.65 9.15 -5.93
N GLY A 210 -13.27 8.40 -4.87
CA GLY A 210 -13.25 6.94 -4.86
C GLY A 210 -11.93 6.33 -5.33
N THR A 211 -10.91 7.11 -5.67
CA THR A 211 -9.57 6.62 -6.05
C THR A 211 -8.96 5.73 -4.95
N LEU A 212 -9.23 6.03 -3.66
CA LEU A 212 -8.76 5.24 -2.52
C LEU A 212 -9.67 4.06 -2.14
N ASP A 213 -10.78 3.83 -2.82
CA ASP A 213 -11.70 2.73 -2.50
C ASP A 213 -11.03 1.33 -2.47
N PRO A 214 -10.06 1.02 -3.37
CA PRO A 214 -9.32 -0.23 -3.31
C PRO A 214 -8.52 -0.43 -2.01
N VAL A 215 -8.02 0.67 -1.41
CA VAL A 215 -7.28 0.64 -0.13
C VAL A 215 -8.20 0.16 0.99
N PHE A 216 -9.43 0.67 1.03
CA PHE A 216 -10.39 0.29 2.08
C PHE A 216 -10.92 -1.14 1.90
N ASP A 217 -11.12 -1.57 0.65
CA ASP A 217 -11.44 -2.96 0.33
C ASP A 217 -10.32 -3.91 0.79
N TYR A 218 -9.07 -3.56 0.51
CA TYR A 218 -7.90 -4.31 0.94
C TYR A 218 -7.81 -4.39 2.47
N LYS A 219 -7.91 -3.27 3.19
CA LYS A 219 -7.88 -3.23 4.66
C LYS A 219 -9.02 -4.05 5.29
N ALA A 220 -10.20 -4.03 4.69
CA ALA A 220 -11.34 -4.83 5.14
C ALA A 220 -11.09 -6.34 5.01
N LYS A 221 -10.52 -6.76 3.88
CA LYS A 221 -10.19 -8.18 3.61
C LYS A 221 -9.09 -8.71 4.53
N ILE A 222 -8.05 -7.92 4.80
CA ILE A 222 -6.95 -8.32 5.68
C ILE A 222 -7.34 -8.24 7.15
N GLY A 223 -7.80 -7.08 7.58
CA GLY A 223 -7.99 -6.78 9.00
C GLY A 223 -9.20 -7.46 9.63
N LYS A 224 -10.24 -7.75 8.85
CA LYS A 224 -11.52 -8.35 9.29
C LYS A 224 -12.17 -7.64 10.50
N LYS A 225 -11.79 -6.39 10.75
CA LYS A 225 -12.24 -5.58 11.90
C LYS A 225 -13.38 -4.63 11.52
N MET A 226 -13.34 -4.14 10.28
CA MET A 226 -14.32 -3.21 9.72
C MET A 226 -14.61 -3.60 8.27
N THR A 227 -15.80 -3.27 7.81
CA THR A 227 -16.17 -3.37 6.39
C THR A 227 -15.47 -2.26 5.59
N LYS A 228 -15.47 -2.37 4.26
CA LYS A 228 -14.96 -1.32 3.36
C LYS A 228 -15.60 0.05 3.67
N ASP A 229 -16.91 0.10 3.84
CA ASP A 229 -17.65 1.34 4.06
C ASP A 229 -17.35 1.95 5.43
N GLU A 230 -17.16 1.13 6.47
CA GLU A 230 -16.73 1.58 7.79
C GLU A 230 -15.30 2.13 7.75
N TYR A 231 -14.38 1.49 7.03
CA TYR A 231 -13.03 2.05 6.79
C TYR A 231 -13.12 3.38 6.06
N LYS A 232 -13.90 3.46 4.97
CA LYS A 232 -14.09 4.71 4.22
C LYS A 232 -14.63 5.83 5.12
N ALA A 233 -15.62 5.55 5.95
CA ALA A 233 -16.19 6.53 6.88
C ALA A 233 -15.15 7.00 7.91
N TYR A 234 -14.38 6.06 8.49
CA TYR A 234 -13.31 6.36 9.44
C TYR A 234 -12.24 7.29 8.82
N TYR A 235 -11.73 6.95 7.64
CA TYR A 235 -10.73 7.77 6.95
C TYR A 235 -11.31 9.08 6.40
N THR A 236 -12.62 9.14 6.09
CA THR A 236 -13.28 10.40 5.71
C THR A 236 -13.22 11.41 6.85
N THR A 237 -13.47 10.98 8.08
CA THR A 237 -13.32 11.84 9.26
C THR A 237 -11.85 12.22 9.46
N GLY A 238 -10.93 11.24 9.39
CA GLY A 238 -9.52 11.44 9.62
C GLY A 238 -8.85 12.40 8.64
N TYR A 239 -9.14 12.27 7.36
CA TYR A 239 -8.45 13.03 6.31
C TYR A 239 -9.11 14.37 5.96
N LYS A 240 -10.30 14.64 6.46
CA LYS A 240 -11.08 15.84 6.10
C LYS A 240 -10.29 17.12 6.33
N THR A 241 -10.17 17.91 5.27
CA THR A 241 -9.50 19.23 5.30
C THR A 241 -10.00 20.08 4.13
N ASP A 242 -9.92 21.41 4.28
CA ASP A 242 -10.11 22.39 3.21
C ASP A 242 -8.78 22.83 2.57
N ILE A 243 -7.65 22.41 3.12
CA ILE A 243 -6.31 22.70 2.60
C ILE A 243 -5.93 21.64 1.57
N LYS A 244 -5.90 22.04 0.30
CA LYS A 244 -5.61 21.17 -0.82
C LYS A 244 -4.12 20.86 -0.97
N ASN A 245 -3.27 21.89 -0.85
CA ASN A 245 -1.83 21.78 -1.02
C ASN A 245 -1.10 22.52 0.10
N ILE A 246 0.10 22.03 0.42
CA ILE A 246 1.04 22.70 1.32
C ILE A 246 2.40 22.73 0.64
N ASN A 247 3.01 23.92 0.53
CA ASN A 247 4.39 24.08 0.10
C ASN A 247 5.25 24.43 1.31
N ILE A 248 6.23 23.59 1.62
CA ILE A 248 7.09 23.71 2.81
C ILE A 248 8.53 23.95 2.36
N THR A 249 9.14 24.98 2.92
CA THR A 249 10.59 25.27 2.79
C THR A 249 11.27 25.05 4.13
N ASP A 250 12.55 25.37 4.23
CA ASP A 250 13.30 25.25 5.48
C ASP A 250 12.75 26.12 6.62
N THR A 251 12.00 27.18 6.29
CA THR A 251 11.50 28.17 7.27
C THR A 251 10.04 28.55 7.10
N THR A 252 9.41 28.24 5.97
CA THR A 252 8.03 28.69 5.67
C THR A 252 7.12 27.55 5.30
N MET A 253 5.83 27.71 5.62
CA MET A 253 4.74 26.91 5.08
C MET A 253 3.72 27.81 4.36
N GLU A 254 3.33 27.40 3.16
CA GLU A 254 2.27 28.05 2.38
C GLU A 254 1.13 27.05 2.18
N PHE A 255 -0.05 27.43 2.64
CA PHE A 255 -1.28 26.63 2.62
C PHE A 255 -2.18 27.12 1.50
N GLN A 256 -2.57 26.24 0.59
CA GLN A 256 -3.53 26.52 -0.47
C GLN A 256 -4.84 25.79 -0.19
N LYS A 257 -5.94 26.54 -0.10
CA LYS A 257 -7.27 25.97 0.09
C LYS A 257 -7.94 25.56 -1.20
N GLU A 258 -9.04 24.79 -1.10
CA GLU A 258 -9.85 24.35 -2.23
C GLU A 258 -10.44 25.54 -3.02
N ASP A 259 -10.77 26.64 -2.38
CA ASP A 259 -11.28 27.87 -3.01
C ASP A 259 -10.21 28.71 -3.73
N GLY A 260 -8.94 28.22 -3.72
CA GLY A 260 -7.80 28.88 -4.33
C GLY A 260 -7.12 29.94 -3.46
N THR A 261 -7.64 30.21 -2.26
CA THR A 261 -6.97 31.14 -1.35
C THR A 261 -5.68 30.54 -0.81
N THR A 262 -4.65 31.39 -0.63
CA THR A 262 -3.35 31.00 -0.11
C THR A 262 -2.96 31.84 1.09
N ALA A 263 -2.28 31.24 2.05
CA ALA A 263 -1.68 31.93 3.18
C ALA A 263 -0.31 31.36 3.49
N LYS A 264 0.70 32.21 3.65
CA LYS A 264 2.08 31.83 3.89
C LYS A 264 2.61 32.47 5.17
N ALA A 265 3.21 31.68 6.03
CA ALA A 265 3.85 32.15 7.24
C ALA A 265 5.21 31.49 7.46
N GLU A 266 6.06 32.17 8.24
CA GLU A 266 7.32 31.63 8.74
C GLU A 266 7.06 30.85 10.02
N TYR A 267 7.70 29.67 10.18
CA TYR A 267 7.51 28.78 11.32
C TYR A 267 8.85 28.46 12.00
N LYS A 268 8.80 28.34 13.31
CA LYS A 268 9.91 27.87 14.14
C LYS A 268 9.55 26.58 14.83
N TYR A 269 10.50 25.68 14.93
CA TYR A 269 10.38 24.47 15.76
C TYR A 269 10.36 24.83 17.26
N VAL A 270 9.47 24.19 18.02
CA VAL A 270 9.30 24.45 19.46
C VAL A 270 9.37 23.18 20.31
N GLY A 271 9.76 22.05 19.74
CA GLY A 271 9.91 20.80 20.45
C GLY A 271 9.03 19.67 19.90
N TYR A 272 8.94 18.59 20.65
CA TYR A 272 8.09 17.45 20.31
C TYR A 272 7.28 16.97 21.52
N LYS A 273 6.24 16.18 21.23
CA LYS A 273 5.44 15.49 22.25
C LYS A 273 5.31 14.02 21.92
N ILE A 274 5.68 13.15 22.84
CA ILE A 274 5.39 11.72 22.75
C ILE A 274 3.97 11.50 23.28
N LEU A 275 3.12 10.87 22.47
CA LEU A 275 1.76 10.48 22.83
C LEU A 275 1.72 8.97 23.00
N THR A 276 1.01 8.48 24.01
CA THR A 276 0.73 7.05 24.22
C THR A 276 -0.74 6.79 23.93
N TYR A 277 -1.01 5.89 22.98
CA TYR A 277 -2.36 5.53 22.59
C TYR A 277 -2.94 4.41 23.46
N LYS A 278 -4.25 4.23 23.42
CA LYS A 278 -4.98 3.24 24.25
C LYS A 278 -4.45 1.80 24.09
N LYS A 279 -3.87 1.46 22.94
CA LYS A 279 -3.28 0.13 22.66
C LYS A 279 -1.85 -0.04 23.20
N GLY A 280 -1.27 1.01 23.80
CA GLY A 280 0.09 1.01 24.33
C GLY A 280 1.19 1.36 23.33
N ASN A 281 0.87 1.48 22.04
CA ASN A 281 1.78 2.05 21.05
C ASN A 281 1.87 3.58 21.20
N ARG A 282 2.93 4.16 20.67
CA ARG A 282 3.22 5.59 20.83
C ARG A 282 3.39 6.28 19.48
N GLY A 283 3.21 7.57 19.47
CA GLY A 283 3.52 8.43 18.33
C GLY A 283 4.24 9.69 18.80
N VAL A 284 4.97 10.30 17.90
CA VAL A 284 5.62 11.60 18.17
C VAL A 284 4.94 12.66 17.31
N ARG A 285 4.61 13.78 17.93
CA ARG A 285 4.22 15.00 17.22
C ARG A 285 5.32 16.02 17.34
N PHE A 286 5.81 16.51 16.21
CA PHE A 286 6.82 17.59 16.12
C PHE A 286 6.12 18.92 15.94
N LEU A 287 6.44 19.88 16.78
CA LEU A 287 5.67 21.10 17.03
C LEU A 287 6.33 22.31 16.38
N PHE A 288 5.53 23.06 15.65
CA PHE A 288 5.95 24.29 15.00
C PHE A 288 4.97 25.41 15.31
N GLU A 289 5.48 26.63 15.41
CA GLU A 289 4.69 27.84 15.66
C GLU A 289 5.01 28.92 14.64
N ALA A 290 3.99 29.63 14.18
CA ALA A 290 4.18 30.81 13.34
C ALA A 290 5.00 31.86 14.09
N VAL A 291 6.08 32.34 13.49
CA VAL A 291 6.92 33.39 14.05
C VAL A 291 6.12 34.69 14.18
N ASN A 292 5.39 35.04 13.13
CA ASN A 292 4.41 36.11 13.09
C ASN A 292 3.08 35.55 12.57
N PRO A 293 1.98 35.68 13.30
CA PRO A 293 0.68 35.22 12.83
C PRO A 293 0.27 35.93 11.54
N VAL A 294 -0.17 35.13 10.58
CA VAL A 294 -0.69 35.58 9.28
C VAL A 294 -2.13 35.11 9.17
N GLU A 295 -3.03 35.99 8.75
CA GLU A 295 -4.44 35.62 8.52
C GLU A 295 -4.55 34.51 7.48
N GLY A 296 -5.33 33.47 7.78
CA GLY A 296 -5.50 32.31 6.91
C GLY A 296 -4.43 31.22 7.08
N ALA A 297 -3.28 31.48 7.75
CA ALA A 297 -2.29 30.46 8.09
C ALA A 297 -2.46 29.98 9.54
N PRO A 298 -2.36 28.66 9.82
CA PRO A 298 -2.42 28.13 11.18
C PRO A 298 -1.30 28.69 12.05
N LYS A 299 -1.63 29.12 13.28
CA LYS A 299 -0.64 29.60 14.23
C LYS A 299 0.21 28.46 14.81
N TYR A 300 -0.40 27.31 15.03
CA TYR A 300 0.21 26.11 15.60
C TYR A 300 0.07 24.95 14.61
N VAL A 301 1.17 24.23 14.41
CA VAL A 301 1.23 23.08 13.51
C VAL A 301 1.97 21.95 14.21
N GLN A 302 1.46 20.71 14.05
CA GLN A 302 2.12 19.50 14.54
C GLN A 302 2.18 18.49 13.42
N PHE A 303 3.37 17.91 13.19
CA PHE A 303 3.56 16.82 12.23
C PHE A 303 3.72 15.47 12.93
N SER A 304 3.22 14.42 12.30
CA SER A 304 3.47 13.03 12.66
C SER A 304 3.59 12.20 11.36
N ASP A 305 4.71 11.51 11.19
CA ASP A 305 5.02 10.72 9.99
C ASP A 305 5.62 9.35 10.35
N HIS A 306 5.31 8.85 11.54
CA HIS A 306 5.83 7.59 12.11
C HIS A 306 7.35 7.58 12.37
N ASN A 307 8.09 8.60 11.96
CA ASN A 307 9.51 8.76 12.24
C ASN A 307 9.72 9.50 13.56
N ILE A 308 10.82 9.20 14.25
CA ILE A 308 11.16 9.73 15.56
C ILE A 308 12.48 10.50 15.59
N ALA A 309 13.19 10.58 14.46
CA ALA A 309 14.48 11.23 14.29
C ALA A 309 14.54 11.94 12.92
N PRO A 310 15.53 12.82 12.69
CA PRO A 310 15.68 13.54 11.43
C PRO A 310 15.76 12.60 10.22
N VAL A 311 14.78 12.74 9.33
CA VAL A 311 14.69 12.04 8.04
C VAL A 311 13.73 12.81 7.14
N LYS A 312 13.94 12.76 5.84
CA LYS A 312 12.99 13.33 4.87
C LYS A 312 11.65 12.61 4.97
N ALA A 313 10.56 13.34 5.17
CA ALA A 313 9.23 12.77 5.21
C ALA A 313 8.81 12.25 3.81
N GLU A 314 8.22 11.07 3.76
CA GLU A 314 7.62 10.47 2.56
C GLU A 314 6.12 10.77 2.48
N HIS A 315 5.47 10.88 3.63
CA HIS A 315 4.13 11.42 3.85
C HIS A 315 4.05 11.94 5.28
N PHE A 316 2.99 12.64 5.62
CA PHE A 316 2.75 13.03 7.02
C PHE A 316 1.27 13.26 7.31
N HIS A 317 0.94 13.09 8.59
CA HIS A 317 -0.27 13.60 9.21
C HIS A 317 0.02 14.96 9.80
N ILE A 318 -0.93 15.91 9.69
CA ILE A 318 -0.75 17.26 10.19
C ILE A 318 -1.95 17.65 11.05
N PHE A 319 -1.65 18.36 12.16
CA PHE A 319 -2.64 18.92 13.05
C PHE A 319 -2.42 20.43 13.08
N MET A 320 -3.46 21.21 12.85
CA MET A 320 -3.37 22.64 12.62
C MET A 320 -4.43 23.39 13.42
N GLY A 321 -4.06 24.54 13.99
CA GLY A 321 -5.00 25.35 14.74
C GLY A 321 -4.45 26.70 15.17
N ASN A 322 -5.33 27.50 15.81
CA ASN A 322 -5.01 28.88 16.22
C ASN A 322 -5.08 29.12 17.75
N GLU A 323 -5.51 28.13 18.54
CA GLU A 323 -5.68 28.28 19.99
C GLU A 323 -4.37 28.03 20.74
N SER A 324 -3.89 26.80 20.78
CA SER A 324 -2.61 26.41 21.40
C SER A 324 -2.11 25.04 20.92
N GLN A 325 -0.84 24.71 21.22
CA GLN A 325 -0.28 23.38 21.00
C GLN A 325 -1.00 22.33 21.85
N GLU A 326 -1.34 22.65 23.09
CA GLU A 326 -2.04 21.77 24.04
C GLU A 326 -3.40 21.35 23.47
N LYS A 327 -4.13 22.30 22.88
CA LYS A 327 -5.44 22.03 22.28
C LYS A 327 -5.35 21.06 21.13
N LEU A 328 -4.30 21.12 20.32
CA LEU A 328 -4.06 20.20 19.21
C LEU A 328 -3.74 18.77 19.69
N PHE A 329 -3.22 18.57 20.92
CA PHE A 329 -3.01 17.21 21.44
C PHE A 329 -4.32 16.48 21.77
N GLU A 330 -5.41 17.21 21.97
CA GLU A 330 -6.73 16.63 22.21
C GLU A 330 -7.35 16.07 20.93
N GLU A 331 -6.90 16.54 19.75
CA GLU A 331 -7.42 16.07 18.46
C GLU A 331 -6.85 14.70 18.13
N MET A 332 -7.72 13.71 18.10
CA MET A 332 -7.40 12.30 17.83
C MET A 332 -8.17 11.71 16.63
N ASP A 333 -9.21 12.40 16.19
CA ASP A 333 -10.14 11.87 15.18
C ASP A 333 -9.91 12.48 13.79
N ASN A 334 -9.33 13.69 13.71
CA ASN A 334 -9.01 14.36 12.45
C ASN A 334 -7.48 14.53 12.32
N TRP A 335 -6.91 13.88 11.32
CA TRP A 335 -5.48 13.85 11.01
C TRP A 335 -5.25 13.93 9.50
N PRO A 336 -5.51 15.12 8.89
CA PRO A 336 -5.27 15.35 7.47
C PRO A 336 -3.90 14.83 7.06
N THR A 337 -3.88 14.12 5.93
CA THR A 337 -2.69 13.40 5.47
C THR A 337 -2.27 13.94 4.10
N TYR A 338 -0.97 14.11 3.94
CA TYR A 338 -0.38 14.68 2.74
C TYR A 338 0.72 13.77 2.20
N TYR A 339 0.74 13.66 0.87
CA TYR A 339 1.76 12.98 0.08
C TYR A 339 2.44 13.98 -0.88
N PRO A 340 3.65 13.67 -1.41
CA PRO A 340 4.30 14.52 -2.40
C PRO A 340 3.40 14.80 -3.60
N SER A 341 3.37 16.05 -4.07
CA SER A 341 2.49 16.49 -5.16
C SER A 341 2.81 15.87 -6.53
N ASN A 342 3.97 15.25 -6.69
CA ASN A 342 4.36 14.54 -7.90
C ASN A 342 3.76 13.13 -8.01
N LEU A 343 3.18 12.58 -6.94
CA LEU A 343 2.52 11.28 -6.96
C LEU A 343 1.10 11.39 -7.51
N THR A 344 0.72 10.42 -8.30
CA THR A 344 -0.68 10.25 -8.72
C THR A 344 -1.52 9.63 -7.60
N GLY A 345 -2.85 9.77 -7.66
CA GLY A 345 -3.74 9.15 -6.68
C GLY A 345 -3.61 7.61 -6.62
N LEU A 346 -3.25 6.97 -7.74
CA LEU A 346 -3.02 5.52 -7.78
C LEU A 346 -1.72 5.13 -7.08
N GLU A 347 -0.64 5.88 -7.26
CA GLU A 347 0.62 5.67 -6.54
C GLU A 347 0.43 5.86 -5.03
N ILE A 348 -0.30 6.90 -4.63
CA ILE A 348 -0.68 7.10 -3.22
C ILE A 348 -1.48 5.91 -2.69
N ALA A 349 -2.46 5.41 -3.45
CA ALA A 349 -3.24 4.23 -3.03
C ALA A 349 -2.35 2.98 -2.87
N GLN A 350 -1.35 2.79 -3.73
CA GLN A 350 -0.37 1.71 -3.63
C GLN A 350 0.49 1.84 -2.36
N GLU A 351 1.01 3.04 -2.08
CA GLU A 351 1.75 3.33 -0.85
C GLU A 351 0.92 3.04 0.40
N MET A 352 -0.35 3.46 0.43
CA MET A 352 -1.26 3.21 1.56
C MET A 352 -1.60 1.74 1.78
N VAL A 353 -1.47 0.89 0.76
CA VAL A 353 -1.64 -0.57 0.86
C VAL A 353 -0.37 -1.23 1.37
N ALA A 354 0.80 -0.67 1.03
CA ALA A 354 2.10 -1.19 1.46
C ALA A 354 2.39 -0.91 2.95
N HIS A 355 1.79 0.14 3.50
CA HIS A 355 1.83 0.52 4.91
C HIS A 355 0.68 -0.14 5.70
#